data_bac6be5a6477bb5dfb45f59b3375410f
#
_entry.id   bac6be5a6477bb5dfb45f59b3375410f
#
_cell.length_a   1.000
_cell.length_b   1.000
_cell.length_c   1.000
_cell.angle_alpha   90.00
_cell.angle_beta   90.00
_cell.angle_gamma   90.00
#
_symmetry.space_group_name_H-M   'P 1'
#
loop_
_entity.id
_entity.type
_entity.pdbx_description
1 polymer ?
#
loop_
_entity_poly.entity_id
_entity_poly.type
_entity_poly.pdbx_seq_one_letter_code
_entity_poly.pdbx_strand_id
1 'polypeptide(L)'
;KGEKKNSDELAKKLAALCDVYVNDAFGTAHRAEATTHGIAKFARLACAGPLLAAEIDALGKALGEPKRPLVAIVAGSKVST
;
A
#
# COMPACT_ATOMS: atom_id res chain seq x y z
N LYS A 1 -8.04 -14.47 9.84
CA LYS A 1 -9.35 -13.88 10.20
C LYS A 1 -9.15 -12.46 10.68
N GLY A 2 -9.97 -11.54 10.23
CA GLY A 2 -9.83 -10.12 10.56
C GLY A 2 -8.95 -9.33 9.60
N GLU A 3 -8.20 -9.99 8.73
CA GLU A 3 -7.32 -9.32 7.75
C GLU A 3 -8.13 -8.48 6.76
N LYS A 4 -9.08 -9.08 6.07
CA LYS A 4 -9.91 -8.38 5.08
C LYS A 4 -10.81 -7.31 5.68
N LYS A 5 -11.16 -7.45 6.94
CA LYS A 5 -12.00 -6.49 7.65
C LYS A 5 -11.20 -5.33 8.24
N ASN A 6 -9.88 -5.33 8.05
CA ASN A 6 -9.00 -4.31 8.61
C ASN A 6 -9.22 -4.19 10.13
N SER A 7 -9.22 -5.33 10.83
CA SER A 7 -9.50 -5.39 12.26
C SER A 7 -8.45 -4.64 13.08
N ASP A 8 -8.87 -3.67 13.87
CA ASP A 8 -7.97 -2.92 14.76
C ASP A 8 -7.35 -3.82 15.82
N GLU A 9 -8.10 -4.79 16.32
CA GLU A 9 -7.59 -5.73 17.32
C GLU A 9 -6.44 -6.57 16.76
N LEU A 10 -6.62 -7.10 15.54
CA LEU A 10 -5.56 -7.86 14.88
C LEU A 10 -4.36 -6.96 14.58
N ALA A 11 -4.61 -5.75 14.07
CA ALA A 11 -3.56 -4.78 13.75
C ALA A 11 -2.74 -4.41 14.98
N LYS A 12 -3.38 -4.18 16.12
CA LYS A 12 -2.68 -3.90 17.39
C LYS A 12 -1.77 -5.04 17.82
N LYS A 13 -2.26 -6.27 17.71
CA LYS A 13 -1.48 -7.45 18.06
C LYS A 13 -0.26 -7.61 17.16
N LEU A 14 -0.43 -7.39 15.87
CA LEU A 14 0.67 -7.48 14.91
C LEU A 14 1.68 -6.35 15.12
N ALA A 15 1.21 -5.13 15.35
CA ALA A 15 2.09 -3.98 15.59
C ALA A 15 2.93 -4.16 16.86
N ALA A 16 2.39 -4.83 17.87
CA ALA A 16 3.11 -5.11 19.12
C ALA A 16 4.29 -6.06 18.93
N LEU A 17 4.31 -6.82 17.83
CA LEU A 17 5.38 -7.77 17.52
C LEU A 17 6.57 -7.12 16.82
N CYS A 18 6.47 -5.86 16.43
CA CYS A 18 7.55 -5.19 15.69
C CYS A 18 7.71 -3.74 16.14
N ASP A 19 8.89 -3.19 15.91
CA ASP A 19 9.19 -1.79 16.21
C ASP A 19 8.96 -0.91 14.97
N VAL A 20 9.18 -1.49 13.78
CA VAL A 20 9.05 -0.78 12.50
C VAL A 20 8.18 -1.62 11.57
N TYR A 21 7.18 -0.98 10.96
CA TYR A 21 6.37 -1.59 9.93
C TYR A 21 6.81 -1.06 8.56
N VAL A 22 7.07 -1.96 7.63
CA VAL A 22 7.44 -1.62 6.25
C VAL A 22 6.44 -2.27 5.30
N ASN A 23 5.80 -1.48 4.46
CA ASN A 23 4.95 -1.98 3.38
C ASN A 23 5.73 -1.87 2.07
N ASP A 24 5.97 -3.03 1.45
CA ASP A 24 6.69 -3.11 0.18
C ASP A 24 5.88 -3.85 -0.89
N ALA A 25 4.57 -3.91 -0.70
CA ALA A 25 3.64 -4.63 -1.58
C ALA A 25 2.71 -3.67 -2.30
N PHE A 26 3.17 -3.08 -3.41
CA PHE A 26 2.38 -2.11 -4.18
C PHE A 26 1.07 -2.69 -4.68
N GLY A 27 1.08 -3.95 -5.14
CA GLY A 27 -0.11 -4.61 -5.68
C GLY A 27 -1.30 -4.68 -4.72
N THR A 28 -1.05 -4.62 -3.41
CA THR A 28 -2.09 -4.66 -2.38
C THR A 28 -2.26 -3.33 -1.65
N ALA A 29 -1.51 -2.29 -2.03
CA ALA A 29 -1.48 -1.02 -1.29
C ALA A 29 -2.83 -0.31 -1.27
N HIS A 30 -3.70 -0.59 -2.24
CA HIS A 30 -5.05 0.00 -2.32
C HIS A 30 -6.05 -0.64 -1.36
N ARG A 31 -5.68 -1.74 -0.71
CA ARG A 31 -6.60 -2.50 0.15
C ARG A 31 -6.51 -2.05 1.61
N ALA A 32 -7.67 -1.80 2.21
CA ALA A 32 -7.77 -1.49 3.64
C ALA A 32 -7.87 -2.80 4.43
N GLU A 33 -6.75 -3.47 4.60
CA GLU A 33 -6.65 -4.74 5.33
C GLU A 33 -5.73 -4.58 6.54
N ALA A 34 -5.82 -5.50 7.51
CA ALA A 34 -5.08 -5.36 8.77
C ALA A 34 -3.57 -5.25 8.58
N THR A 35 -2.97 -6.11 7.76
CA THR A 35 -1.51 -6.10 7.54
C THR A 35 -1.07 -5.07 6.51
N THR A 36 -1.97 -4.52 5.70
CA THR A 36 -1.66 -3.52 4.70
C THR A 36 -1.92 -2.11 5.20
N HIS A 37 -2.98 -1.89 5.93
CA HIS A 37 -3.43 -0.57 6.37
C HIS A 37 -3.49 -0.43 7.88
N GLY A 38 -4.26 -1.30 8.55
CA GLY A 38 -4.52 -1.18 9.98
C GLY A 38 -3.27 -1.18 10.85
N ILE A 39 -2.31 -2.05 10.54
CA ILE A 39 -1.07 -2.17 11.31
C ILE A 39 -0.27 -0.85 11.34
N ALA A 40 -0.33 -0.06 10.26
CA ALA A 40 0.38 1.21 10.18
C ALA A 40 -0.13 2.23 11.22
N LYS A 41 -1.39 2.13 11.62
CA LYS A 41 -1.96 3.03 12.63
C LYS A 41 -1.37 2.80 14.02
N PHE A 42 -0.97 1.57 14.32
CA PHE A 42 -0.54 1.16 15.65
C PHE A 42 0.97 0.90 15.74
N ALA A 43 1.67 0.87 14.60
CA ALA A 43 3.11 0.72 14.59
C ALA A 43 3.79 1.99 15.08
N ARG A 44 4.92 1.83 15.77
CA ARG A 44 5.69 2.97 16.25
C ARG A 44 6.28 3.79 15.10
N LEU A 45 6.67 3.09 14.04
CA LEU A 45 7.20 3.71 12.83
C LEU A 45 6.70 2.91 11.64
N ALA A 46 6.06 3.58 10.69
CA ALA A 46 5.57 2.97 9.46
C ALA A 46 6.21 3.66 8.25
N CYS A 47 6.67 2.87 7.27
CA CYS A 47 7.31 3.40 6.09
C CYS A 47 7.07 2.52 4.87
N ALA A 48 7.36 3.06 3.68
CA ALA A 48 7.31 2.30 2.44
C ALA A 48 8.64 1.61 2.21
N GLY A 49 8.60 0.36 1.73
CA GLY A 49 9.80 -0.35 1.34
C GLY A 49 10.31 0.11 -0.01
N PRO A 50 11.48 -0.39 -0.44
CA PRO A 50 12.12 0.08 -1.69
C PRO A 50 11.28 -0.16 -2.95
N LEU A 51 10.59 -1.29 -3.06
CA LEU A 51 9.75 -1.57 -4.24
C LEU A 51 8.51 -0.67 -4.27
N LEU A 52 7.85 -0.51 -3.14
CA LEU A 52 6.69 0.39 -3.04
C LEU A 52 7.09 1.84 -3.32
N ALA A 53 8.19 2.29 -2.74
CA ALA A 53 8.69 3.65 -2.95
C ALA A 53 9.03 3.90 -4.42
N ALA A 54 9.65 2.92 -5.11
CA ALA A 54 9.97 3.03 -6.53
C ALA A 54 8.72 3.14 -7.40
N GLU A 55 7.66 2.38 -7.08
CA GLU A 55 6.40 2.47 -7.81
C GLU A 55 5.71 3.81 -7.62
N ILE A 56 5.68 4.33 -6.39
CA ILE A 56 5.11 5.63 -6.09
C ILE A 56 5.88 6.74 -6.82
N ASP A 57 7.21 6.68 -6.83
CA ASP A 57 8.06 7.64 -7.51
C ASP A 57 7.81 7.63 -9.02
N ALA A 58 7.70 6.45 -9.63
CA ALA A 58 7.42 6.31 -11.05
C ALA A 58 6.06 6.91 -11.42
N LEU A 59 5.03 6.67 -10.61
CA LEU A 59 3.70 7.24 -10.82
C LEU A 59 3.73 8.77 -10.66
N GLY A 60 4.48 9.27 -9.69
CA GLY A 60 4.64 10.71 -9.49
C GLY A 60 5.25 11.40 -10.69
N LYS A 61 6.25 10.79 -11.32
CA LYS A 61 6.87 11.31 -12.53
C LYS A 61 5.89 11.30 -13.71
N ALA A 62 5.08 10.24 -13.85
CA ALA A 62 4.10 10.14 -14.91
C ALA A 62 3.00 11.21 -14.79
N LEU A 63 2.59 11.53 -13.56
CA LEU A 63 1.56 12.52 -13.28
C LEU A 63 2.08 13.96 -13.28
N GLY A 64 3.36 14.15 -12.99
CA GLY A 64 3.97 15.48 -12.91
C GLY A 64 4.43 15.97 -14.29
N GLU A 65 5.65 15.62 -14.69
CA GLU A 65 6.22 16.05 -15.97
C GLU A 65 6.58 14.84 -16.82
N PRO A 66 5.60 14.18 -17.46
CA PRO A 66 5.87 12.98 -18.23
C PRO A 66 6.59 13.31 -19.54
N LYS A 67 7.43 12.38 -19.96
CA LYS A 67 7.96 12.41 -21.33
C LYS A 67 6.84 12.04 -22.28
N ARG A 68 6.66 12.79 -23.33
CA ARG A 68 5.63 12.50 -24.34
C ARG A 68 6.18 11.59 -25.43
N PRO A 69 5.36 10.66 -25.97
CA PRO A 69 3.94 10.43 -25.62
C PRO A 69 3.78 9.69 -24.31
N LEU A 70 2.71 10.00 -23.58
CA LEU A 70 2.27 9.26 -22.39
C LEU A 70 0.95 8.59 -22.72
N VAL A 71 0.88 7.28 -22.53
CA VAL A 71 -0.33 6.49 -22.79
C VAL A 71 -0.75 5.80 -21.50
N ALA A 72 -2.00 6.00 -21.12
CA ALA A 72 -2.59 5.32 -19.97
C ALA A 72 -3.56 4.24 -20.45
N ILE A 73 -3.40 3.03 -19.94
CA ILE A 73 -4.25 1.89 -20.29
C ILE A 73 -4.96 1.41 -19.03
N VAL A 74 -6.29 1.40 -19.06
CA VAL A 74 -7.11 0.89 -17.96
C VAL A 74 -7.87 -0.34 -18.43
N ALA A 75 -7.58 -1.48 -17.85
CA ALA A 75 -8.21 -2.74 -18.22
C ALA A 75 -8.12 -3.74 -17.08
N GLY A 76 -8.95 -4.75 -17.10
CA GLY A 76 -8.93 -5.81 -16.10
C GLY A 76 -10.31 -6.41 -15.88
N SER A 77 -10.35 -7.49 -15.13
CA SER A 77 -11.61 -8.21 -14.87
C SER A 77 -12.55 -7.45 -13.94
N LYS A 78 -12.05 -6.45 -13.22
CA LYS A 78 -12.80 -5.72 -12.18
C LYS A 78 -12.77 -4.21 -12.39
N VAL A 79 -12.73 -3.75 -13.64
CA VAL A 79 -12.64 -2.31 -13.93
C VAL A 79 -13.83 -1.53 -13.38
N SER A 80 -15.03 -2.11 -13.42
CA SER A 80 -16.26 -1.47 -12.96
C SER A 80 -16.51 -1.61 -11.45
N THR A 81 -15.69 -2.33 -10.77
CA THR A 81 -15.81 -2.53 -9.32
C THR A 81 -14.63 -1.92 -8.58
#